data_c28214c5127033979d59483a22377909
#
_entry.id   c28214c5127033979d59483a22377909
#
_cell.length_a   1.000
_cell.length_b   1.000
_cell.length_c   1.000
_cell.angle_alpha   90.00
_cell.angle_beta   90.00
_cell.angle_gamma   90.00
#
_symmetry.space_group_name_H-M   'P 1'
#
loop_
_entity.id
_entity.type
_entity.pdbx_description
1 polymer ?
#
loop_
_entity_poly.entity_id
_entity_poly.type
_entity_poly.pdbx_seq_one_letter_code
_entity_poly.pdbx_strand_id
1 'polypeptide(L)'
;MTKNELKLRVVIAVTETTPVAPLWETALRLLREAPAELAALYVQDDRWHRAASLPFTREILRSGGVAVAFTRQRAEQVRRERAARVREAIRKLAAEAHLEPAFEILDESDVLRLREFIGRRENILVAPSFISTRPIYAMLSEMNCRIELVEAREEEGASPYKLP
;
A
#
# COMPACT_ATOMS: atom_id res chain seq x y z
N MET A 1 14.93 -2.26 32.25
CA MET A 1 15.07 -1.12 31.36
C MET A 1 14.12 -1.29 30.20
N THR A 2 13.12 -0.48 30.18
CA THR A 2 12.18 -0.48 29.07
C THR A 2 12.94 -0.14 27.79
N LYS A 3 12.82 -0.98 26.77
CA LYS A 3 13.21 -0.62 25.42
C LYS A 3 12.66 0.78 25.17
N ASN A 4 13.51 1.70 24.81
CA ASN A 4 13.08 2.98 24.26
C ASN A 4 12.34 2.68 22.97
N GLU A 5 11.08 2.34 23.08
CA GLU A 5 10.24 2.29 21.92
C GLU A 5 10.20 3.70 21.36
N LEU A 6 10.75 3.86 20.17
CA LEU A 6 10.69 5.12 19.46
C LEU A 6 9.21 5.45 19.26
N LYS A 7 8.76 6.55 19.84
CA LYS A 7 7.35 6.96 19.74
C LYS A 7 6.96 7.32 18.32
N LEU A 8 7.90 7.87 17.58
CA LEU A 8 7.67 8.29 16.19
C LEU A 8 7.92 7.13 15.24
N ARG A 9 7.01 6.97 14.31
CA ARG A 9 7.13 5.98 13.24
C ARG A 9 6.88 6.66 11.89
N VAL A 10 7.80 6.45 10.97
CA VAL A 10 7.64 6.85 9.57
C VAL A 10 7.03 5.67 8.81
N VAL A 11 5.91 5.89 8.17
CA VAL A 11 5.17 4.86 7.43
C VAL A 11 5.13 5.24 5.95
N ILE A 12 5.64 4.36 5.09
CA ILE A 12 5.49 4.52 3.65
C ILE A 12 4.18 3.85 3.25
N ALA A 13 3.21 4.66 2.83
CA ALA A 13 1.90 4.15 2.40
C ALA A 13 1.89 4.04 0.87
N VAL A 14 1.76 2.83 0.37
CA VAL A 14 1.83 2.53 -1.06
C VAL A 14 0.61 1.75 -1.52
N THR A 15 0.29 1.91 -2.78
CA THR A 15 -0.70 1.11 -3.50
C THR A 15 0.00 0.31 -4.59
N GLU A 16 -0.75 -0.49 -5.33
CA GLU A 16 -0.21 -1.26 -6.45
C GLU A 16 0.36 -0.41 -7.60
N THR A 17 -0.04 0.86 -7.67
CA THR A 17 0.40 1.78 -8.73
C THR A 17 1.39 2.83 -8.25
N THR A 18 1.82 2.75 -7.00
CA THR A 18 2.72 3.74 -6.40
C THR A 18 4.17 3.44 -6.75
N PRO A 19 4.90 4.40 -7.38
CA PRO A 19 6.35 4.27 -7.49
C PRO A 19 6.98 4.43 -6.11
N VAL A 20 7.68 3.41 -5.65
CA VAL A 20 8.20 3.35 -4.28
C VAL A 20 9.38 4.29 -4.06
N ALA A 21 10.24 4.45 -5.05
CA ALA A 21 11.51 5.18 -4.90
C ALA A 21 11.36 6.62 -4.38
N PRO A 22 10.46 7.46 -4.92
CA PRO A 22 10.30 8.83 -4.39
C PRO A 22 9.85 8.87 -2.94
N LEU A 23 8.97 7.95 -2.54
CA LEU A 23 8.50 7.85 -1.16
C LEU A 23 9.62 7.38 -0.24
N TRP A 24 10.42 6.45 -0.72
CA TRP A 24 11.56 5.93 0.03
C TRP A 24 12.57 7.05 0.34
N GLU A 25 12.89 7.88 -0.64
CA GLU A 25 13.81 9.02 -0.44
C GLU A 25 13.29 9.99 0.61
N THR A 26 12.00 10.31 0.57
CA THR A 26 11.36 11.18 1.57
C THR A 26 11.40 10.54 2.96
N ALA A 27 11.10 9.25 3.06
CA ALA A 27 11.16 8.53 4.33
C ALA A 27 12.57 8.54 4.92
N LEU A 28 13.60 8.31 4.11
CA LEU A 28 14.99 8.35 4.56
C LEU A 28 15.36 9.75 5.07
N ARG A 29 14.92 10.79 4.41
CA ARG A 29 15.14 12.17 4.86
C ARG A 29 14.54 12.40 6.24
N LEU A 30 13.31 11.95 6.45
CA LEU A 30 12.62 12.07 7.74
C LEU A 30 13.34 11.27 8.85
N LEU A 31 13.85 10.10 8.52
CA LEU A 31 14.61 9.27 9.46
C LEU A 31 15.92 9.91 9.89
N ARG A 32 16.52 10.76 9.06
CA ARG A 32 17.72 11.52 9.40
C ARG A 32 17.41 12.71 10.32
N GLU A 33 16.20 13.26 10.21
CA GLU A 33 15.80 14.45 10.97
C GLU A 33 15.45 14.11 12.41
N ALA A 34 14.90 12.92 12.68
CA ALA A 34 14.49 12.50 14.02
C ALA A 34 14.55 10.98 14.15
N PRO A 35 14.88 10.48 15.36
CA PRO A 35 14.81 9.04 15.61
C PRO A 35 13.38 8.52 15.44
N ALA A 36 13.21 7.53 14.57
CA ALA A 36 11.91 6.96 14.27
C ALA A 36 12.06 5.51 13.80
N GLU A 37 11.01 4.73 13.98
CA GLU A 37 10.88 3.42 13.35
C GLU A 37 10.36 3.58 11.93
N LEU A 38 10.72 2.65 11.07
CA LEU A 38 10.25 2.62 9.69
C LEU A 38 9.28 1.45 9.51
N ALA A 39 8.17 1.72 8.88
CA ALA A 39 7.20 0.70 8.47
C ALA A 39 6.70 0.99 7.05
N ALA A 40 6.19 -0.02 6.41
CA ALA A 40 5.53 0.10 5.11
C ALA A 40 4.11 -0.42 5.22
N LEU A 41 3.18 0.33 4.68
CA LEU A 41 1.77 0.00 4.61
C LEU A 41 1.36 -0.15 3.16
N TYR A 42 1.00 -1.35 2.77
CA TYR A 42 0.43 -1.61 1.45
C TYR A 42 -1.09 -1.57 1.54
N VAL A 43 -1.68 -0.61 0.86
CA VAL A 43 -3.14 -0.42 0.85
C VAL A 43 -3.70 -1.12 -0.39
N GLN A 44 -4.47 -2.16 -0.17
CA GLN A 44 -5.10 -2.92 -1.25
C GLN A 44 -6.45 -2.33 -1.60
N ASP A 45 -6.66 -2.21 -2.90
CA ASP A 45 -7.99 -1.95 -3.45
C ASP A 45 -8.75 -3.27 -3.51
N ASP A 46 -9.87 -3.33 -2.82
CA ASP A 46 -10.70 -4.54 -2.75
C ASP A 46 -11.81 -4.60 -3.80
N ARG A 47 -11.89 -3.60 -4.68
CA ARG A 47 -12.96 -3.53 -5.70
C ARG A 47 -13.04 -4.80 -6.55
N TRP A 48 -11.90 -5.29 -7.00
CA TRP A 48 -11.84 -6.50 -7.83
C TRP A 48 -12.27 -7.75 -7.06
N HIS A 49 -11.90 -7.84 -5.79
CA HIS A 49 -12.31 -8.94 -4.93
C HIS A 49 -13.81 -8.93 -4.69
N ARG A 50 -14.38 -7.77 -4.43
CA ARG A 50 -15.84 -7.61 -4.30
C ARG A 50 -16.56 -7.93 -5.61
N ALA A 51 -16.03 -7.50 -6.74
CA ALA A 51 -16.58 -7.81 -8.05
C ALA A 51 -16.63 -9.32 -8.29
N ALA A 52 -15.57 -10.06 -7.91
CA ALA A 52 -15.51 -11.51 -8.06
C ALA A 52 -16.55 -12.25 -7.19
N SER A 53 -17.09 -11.59 -6.18
CA SER A 53 -18.15 -12.16 -5.32
C SER A 53 -19.55 -11.96 -5.90
N LEU A 54 -19.70 -11.13 -6.93
CA LEU A 54 -21.00 -10.89 -7.56
C LEU A 54 -21.34 -12.01 -8.54
N PRO A 55 -22.63 -12.43 -8.60
CA PRO A 55 -23.06 -13.37 -9.63
C PRO A 55 -22.85 -12.76 -11.01
N PHE A 56 -22.53 -13.59 -11.99
CA PHE A 56 -22.31 -13.21 -13.38
C PHE A 56 -21.07 -12.37 -13.69
N THR A 57 -20.16 -12.17 -12.75
CA THR A 57 -18.90 -11.51 -13.04
C THR A 57 -18.03 -12.40 -13.92
N ARG A 58 -17.57 -11.86 -15.05
CA ARG A 58 -16.73 -12.57 -16.00
C ARG A 58 -15.58 -11.71 -16.47
N GLU A 59 -14.46 -12.35 -16.69
CA GLU A 59 -13.30 -11.78 -17.34
C GLU A 59 -13.36 -12.09 -18.84
N ILE A 60 -13.30 -11.08 -19.69
CA ILE A 60 -13.35 -11.26 -21.14
C ILE A 60 -11.92 -11.27 -21.67
N LEU A 61 -11.57 -12.36 -22.35
CA LEU A 61 -10.27 -12.49 -23.02
C LEU A 61 -10.34 -11.84 -24.41
N ARG A 62 -9.42 -10.91 -24.68
CA ARG A 62 -9.36 -10.22 -25.97
C ARG A 62 -9.10 -11.14 -27.14
N SER A 63 -8.31 -12.19 -26.95
CA SER A 63 -7.81 -13.05 -28.03
C SER A 63 -8.80 -14.03 -28.61
N GLY A 64 -10.02 -14.14 -28.08
CA GLY A 64 -10.94 -15.13 -28.59
C GLY A 64 -12.40 -14.88 -28.27
N GLY A 65 -12.75 -13.75 -27.66
CA GLY A 65 -14.11 -13.47 -27.22
C GLY A 65 -14.63 -14.45 -26.17
N VAL A 66 -13.74 -15.24 -25.57
CA VAL A 66 -14.12 -16.22 -24.57
C VAL A 66 -14.22 -15.53 -23.22
N ALA A 67 -15.38 -15.62 -22.61
CA ALA A 67 -15.58 -15.12 -21.24
C ALA A 67 -15.14 -16.19 -20.25
N VAL A 68 -14.25 -15.82 -19.33
CA VAL A 68 -13.79 -16.67 -18.24
C VAL A 68 -14.35 -16.14 -16.94
N ALA A 69 -14.84 -17.02 -16.06
CA ALA A 69 -15.33 -16.61 -14.76
C ALA A 69 -14.22 -15.97 -13.93
N PHE A 70 -14.48 -14.76 -13.44
CA PHE A 70 -13.57 -14.08 -12.52
C PHE A 70 -13.88 -14.56 -11.11
N THR A 71 -13.11 -15.53 -10.63
CA THR A 71 -13.34 -16.19 -9.36
C THR A 71 -12.64 -15.45 -8.21
N ARG A 72 -13.11 -15.70 -6.97
CA ARG A 72 -12.43 -15.24 -5.76
C ARG A 72 -10.99 -15.74 -5.69
N GLN A 73 -10.76 -16.98 -6.10
CA GLN A 73 -9.44 -17.59 -6.11
C GLN A 73 -8.47 -16.82 -7.02
N ARG A 74 -8.92 -16.45 -8.21
CA ARG A 74 -8.12 -15.66 -9.15
C ARG A 74 -7.84 -14.25 -8.62
N ALA A 75 -8.86 -13.59 -8.07
CA ALA A 75 -8.70 -12.28 -7.45
C ALA A 75 -7.70 -12.31 -6.29
N GLU A 76 -7.79 -13.32 -5.45
CA GLU A 76 -6.89 -13.51 -4.31
C GLU A 76 -5.45 -13.77 -4.77
N GLN A 77 -5.27 -14.57 -5.81
CA GLN A 77 -3.95 -14.81 -6.38
C GLN A 77 -3.31 -13.52 -6.90
N VAL A 78 -4.08 -12.72 -7.64
CA VAL A 78 -3.61 -11.43 -8.14
C VAL A 78 -3.21 -10.49 -7.01
N ARG A 79 -4.00 -10.43 -5.95
CA ARG A 79 -3.70 -9.63 -4.77
C ARG A 79 -2.38 -10.03 -4.12
N ARG A 80 -2.15 -11.33 -3.97
CA ARG A 80 -0.89 -11.86 -3.39
C ARG A 80 0.32 -11.52 -4.24
N GLU A 81 0.20 -11.65 -5.55
CA GLU A 81 1.28 -11.32 -6.48
C GLU A 81 1.64 -9.85 -6.44
N ARG A 82 0.64 -8.97 -6.38
CA ARG A 82 0.86 -7.52 -6.26
C ARG A 82 1.54 -7.16 -4.95
N ALA A 83 1.04 -7.69 -3.85
CA ALA A 83 1.62 -7.46 -2.53
C ALA A 83 3.07 -7.94 -2.47
N ALA A 84 3.36 -9.09 -3.05
CA ALA A 84 4.71 -9.65 -3.10
C ALA A 84 5.66 -8.75 -3.89
N ARG A 85 5.22 -8.16 -5.00
CA ARG A 85 6.05 -7.23 -5.79
C ARG A 85 6.39 -5.96 -5.01
N VAL A 86 5.40 -5.38 -4.37
CA VAL A 86 5.59 -4.16 -3.57
C VAL A 86 6.53 -4.44 -2.39
N ARG A 87 6.31 -5.54 -1.70
CA ARG A 87 7.15 -5.96 -0.58
C ARG A 87 8.60 -6.15 -1.02
N GLU A 88 8.82 -6.81 -2.15
CA GLU A 88 10.16 -7.05 -2.68
C GLU A 88 10.85 -5.75 -3.09
N ALA A 89 10.13 -4.81 -3.69
CA ALA A 89 10.67 -3.51 -4.05
C ALA A 89 11.15 -2.74 -2.80
N ILE A 90 10.34 -2.74 -1.75
CA ILE A 90 10.69 -2.10 -0.47
C ILE A 90 11.86 -2.83 0.19
N ARG A 91 11.84 -4.16 0.18
CA ARG A 91 12.89 -4.97 0.77
C ARG A 91 14.26 -4.71 0.13
N LYS A 92 14.32 -4.55 -1.18
CA LYS A 92 15.56 -4.23 -1.88
C LYS A 92 16.12 -2.86 -1.46
N LEU A 93 15.26 -1.86 -1.43
CA LEU A 93 15.69 -0.52 -1.01
C LEU A 93 16.13 -0.50 0.45
N ALA A 94 15.41 -1.22 1.31
CA ALA A 94 15.73 -1.33 2.73
C ALA A 94 17.07 -2.04 2.96
N ALA A 95 17.35 -3.10 2.21
CA ALA A 95 18.61 -3.84 2.32
C ALA A 95 19.80 -2.94 1.98
N GLU A 96 19.71 -2.08 0.97
CA GLU A 96 20.76 -1.14 0.61
C GLU A 96 21.02 -0.11 1.73
N ALA A 97 20.01 0.24 2.50
CA ALA A 97 20.10 1.16 3.62
C ALA A 97 20.31 0.47 4.97
N HIS A 98 20.48 -0.84 4.99
CA HIS A 98 20.61 -1.66 6.22
C HIS A 98 19.42 -1.50 7.17
N LEU A 99 18.21 -1.42 6.62
CA LEU A 99 16.96 -1.28 7.37
C LEU A 99 16.07 -2.50 7.15
N GLU A 100 15.27 -2.81 8.18
CA GLU A 100 14.28 -3.88 8.15
C GLU A 100 12.92 -3.32 8.56
N PRO A 101 12.18 -2.66 7.64
CA PRO A 101 10.88 -2.12 7.97
C PRO A 101 9.85 -3.23 8.17
N ALA A 102 8.94 -3.02 9.13
CA ALA A 102 7.74 -3.84 9.22
C ALA A 102 6.89 -3.61 7.96
N PHE A 103 6.25 -4.66 7.47
CA PHE A 103 5.40 -4.59 6.29
C PHE A 103 4.00 -5.07 6.63
N GLU A 104 3.02 -4.19 6.46
CA GLU A 104 1.61 -4.49 6.71
C GLU A 104 0.80 -4.35 5.42
N ILE A 105 -0.15 -5.25 5.27
CA ILE A 105 -1.10 -5.22 4.16
C ILE A 105 -2.49 -4.95 4.74
N LEU A 106 -3.13 -3.90 4.28
CA LEU A 106 -4.48 -3.53 4.70
C LEU A 106 -5.39 -3.35 3.49
N ASP A 107 -6.62 -3.82 3.62
CA ASP A 107 -7.66 -3.48 2.66
C ASP A 107 -8.13 -2.04 2.90
N GLU A 108 -8.35 -1.31 1.85
CA GLU A 108 -8.80 0.10 1.91
C GLU A 108 -10.08 0.26 2.72
N SER A 109 -10.93 -0.76 2.75
CA SER A 109 -12.20 -0.77 3.48
C SER A 109 -12.08 -1.17 4.95
N ASP A 110 -10.93 -1.68 5.39
CA ASP A 110 -10.76 -2.16 6.76
C ASP A 110 -10.31 -1.06 7.71
N VAL A 111 -11.28 -0.25 8.13
CA VAL A 111 -11.07 0.91 9.00
C VAL A 111 -10.55 0.50 10.38
N LEU A 112 -11.04 -0.63 10.91
CA LEU A 112 -10.63 -1.09 12.25
C LEU A 112 -9.14 -1.45 12.27
N ARG A 113 -8.68 -2.21 11.27
CA ARG A 113 -7.26 -2.56 11.17
C ARG A 113 -6.39 -1.34 10.93
N LEU A 114 -6.87 -0.38 10.15
CA LEU A 114 -6.16 0.87 9.93
C LEU A 114 -5.98 1.65 11.24
N ARG A 115 -7.03 1.75 12.04
CA ARG A 115 -6.97 2.39 13.36
C ARG A 115 -6.01 1.68 14.30
N GLU A 116 -6.02 0.35 14.30
CA GLU A 116 -5.08 -0.45 15.09
C GLU A 116 -3.64 -0.22 14.64
N PHE A 117 -3.42 -0.14 13.34
CA PHE A 117 -2.09 0.10 12.78
C PHE A 117 -1.56 1.48 13.13
N ILE A 118 -2.37 2.52 12.97
CA ILE A 118 -2.01 3.88 13.38
C ILE A 118 -1.82 3.94 14.88
N GLY A 119 -2.73 3.32 15.63
CA GLY A 119 -2.60 3.07 17.06
C GLY A 119 -2.36 4.31 17.90
N ARG A 120 -1.59 4.13 18.96
CA ARG A 120 -1.24 5.18 19.94
C ARG A 120 0.09 5.85 19.65
N ARG A 121 0.73 5.49 18.55
CA ARG A 121 2.04 6.02 18.18
C ARG A 121 1.87 7.29 17.37
N GLU A 122 2.86 8.14 17.43
CA GLU A 122 2.95 9.25 16.49
C GLU A 122 3.42 8.72 15.14
N ASN A 123 2.68 9.00 14.09
CA ASN A 123 3.00 8.53 12.75
C ASN A 123 3.14 9.70 11.78
N ILE A 124 4.14 9.59 10.93
CA ILE A 124 4.25 10.39 9.73
C ILE A 124 4.05 9.44 8.56
N LEU A 125 2.96 9.61 7.85
CA LEU A 125 2.67 8.81 6.66
C LEU A 125 3.24 9.52 5.44
N VAL A 126 4.13 8.84 4.74
CA VAL A 126 4.66 9.27 3.45
C VAL A 126 3.85 8.59 2.38
N ALA A 127 3.09 9.35 1.62
CA ALA A 127 2.14 8.81 0.64
C ALA A 127 2.23 9.56 -0.69
N PRO A 128 1.89 8.90 -1.80
CA PRO A 128 1.85 9.57 -3.09
C PRO A 128 0.74 10.62 -3.15
N SER A 129 0.98 11.71 -3.85
CA SER A 129 0.03 12.82 -3.94
C SER A 129 -1.36 12.40 -4.42
N PHE A 130 -1.45 11.41 -5.31
CA PHE A 130 -2.73 10.93 -5.82
C PHE A 130 -3.58 10.20 -4.76
N ILE A 131 -3.02 9.81 -3.62
CA ILE A 131 -3.81 9.18 -2.56
C ILE A 131 -4.89 10.10 -2.00
N SER A 132 -4.72 11.42 -2.16
CA SER A 132 -5.67 12.43 -1.70
C SER A 132 -7.06 12.29 -2.34
N THR A 133 -7.16 11.60 -3.47
CA THR A 133 -8.42 11.32 -4.15
C THR A 133 -9.07 10.00 -3.72
N ARG A 134 -8.42 9.24 -2.86
CA ARG A 134 -8.87 7.92 -2.40
C ARG A 134 -9.63 8.04 -1.08
N PRO A 135 -10.61 7.15 -0.84
CA PRO A 135 -11.37 7.16 0.42
C PRO A 135 -10.51 7.04 1.68
N ILE A 136 -9.42 6.28 1.59
CA ILE A 136 -8.50 6.10 2.73
C ILE A 136 -7.89 7.42 3.21
N TYR A 137 -7.69 8.37 2.31
CA TYR A 137 -7.13 9.68 2.68
C TYR A 137 -8.00 10.43 3.68
N ALA A 138 -9.31 10.43 3.47
CA ALA A 138 -10.25 11.04 4.38
C ALA A 138 -10.19 10.40 5.78
N MET A 139 -10.11 9.08 5.83
CA MET A 139 -9.98 8.34 7.09
C MET A 139 -8.67 8.66 7.80
N LEU A 140 -7.56 8.68 7.08
CA LEU A 140 -6.25 9.01 7.64
C LEU A 140 -6.20 10.44 8.17
N SER A 141 -6.85 11.37 7.48
CA SER A 141 -6.91 12.78 7.87
C SER A 141 -7.66 13.01 9.18
N GLU A 142 -8.58 12.12 9.52
CA GLU A 142 -9.33 12.14 10.78
C GLU A 142 -8.55 11.54 11.95
N MET A 143 -7.50 10.78 11.65
CA MET A 143 -6.66 10.13 12.65
C MET A 143 -5.52 11.06 13.07
N ASN A 144 -4.97 10.81 14.27
CA ASN A 144 -3.85 11.57 14.79
C ASN A 144 -2.54 11.17 14.11
N CYS A 145 -2.39 11.53 12.84
CA CYS A 145 -1.16 11.30 12.09
C CYS A 145 -0.89 12.46 11.14
N ARG A 146 0.39 12.74 10.95
CA ARG A 146 0.85 13.69 9.94
C ARG A 146 0.97 12.97 8.61
N ILE A 147 0.48 13.57 7.54
CA ILE A 147 0.58 13.01 6.19
C ILE A 147 1.51 13.92 5.37
N GLU A 148 2.55 13.33 4.83
CA GLU A 148 3.45 13.99 3.90
C GLU A 148 3.21 13.43 2.51
N LEU A 149 2.68 14.27 1.62
CA LEU A 149 2.38 13.89 0.25
C LEU A 149 3.59 14.10 -0.63
N VAL A 150 3.93 13.09 -1.39
CA VAL A 150 5.05 13.11 -2.34
C VAL A 150 4.51 13.13 -3.75
N GLU A 151 4.99 14.06 -4.58
CA GLU A 151 4.66 14.10 -5.99
C GLU A 151 5.12 12.80 -6.66
N ALA A 152 4.15 12.02 -7.11
CA ALA A 152 4.39 10.77 -7.80
C ALA A 152 3.25 10.51 -8.77
N ARG A 153 3.59 10.04 -9.96
CA ARG A 153 2.61 9.63 -10.95
C ARG A 153 2.30 8.16 -10.75
N GLU A 154 1.03 7.81 -10.90
CA GLU A 154 0.65 6.40 -10.94
C GLU A 154 1.39 5.68 -12.06
N GLU A 155 1.93 4.51 -11.75
CA GLU A 155 2.57 3.66 -12.76
C GLU A 155 1.48 3.03 -13.63
N GLU A 156 1.56 3.28 -14.94
CA GLU A 156 0.69 2.66 -15.91
C GLU A 156 1.10 1.21 -16.17
N GLY A 157 0.11 0.40 -16.54
CA GLY A 157 0.35 -0.93 -17.09
C GLY A 157 0.53 -2.04 -16.08
N ALA A 158 0.50 -1.74 -14.80
CA ALA A 158 0.62 -2.76 -13.76
C ALA A 158 -0.70 -3.50 -13.48
N SER A 159 -1.77 -3.22 -14.23
CA SER A 159 -3.03 -3.93 -14.03
C SER A 159 -2.94 -5.34 -14.63
N PRO A 160 -3.00 -6.40 -13.81
CA PRO A 160 -3.04 -7.77 -14.31
C PRO A 160 -4.35 -8.09 -15.04
N TYR A 161 -5.29 -7.17 -15.02
CA TYR A 161 -6.56 -7.27 -15.74
C TYR A 161 -6.52 -6.59 -17.11
N LYS A 162 -5.46 -5.85 -17.42
CA LYS A 162 -5.18 -5.42 -18.78
C LYS A 162 -4.53 -6.58 -19.51
N LEU A 163 -5.23 -7.09 -20.48
CA LEU A 163 -4.68 -8.05 -21.41
C LEU A 163 -3.66 -7.36 -22.32
N PRO A 164 -2.57 -8.05 -22.66
CA PRO A 164 -1.59 -7.50 -23.57
C PRO A 164 -2.14 -7.24 -24.96
#